data_c313ff3e5b615fb68a80c76b8b636240
#
_entry.id   c313ff3e5b615fb68a80c76b8b636240
#
_cell.length_a   1.000
_cell.length_b   1.000
_cell.length_c   1.000
_cell.angle_alpha   90.00
_cell.angle_beta   90.00
_cell.angle_gamma   90.00
#
_symmetry.space_group_name_H-M   'P 1'
#
loop_
_entity.id
_entity.type
_entity.pdbx_description
1 polymer ?
#
loop_
_entity_poly.entity_id
_entity_poly.type
_entity_poly.pdbx_seq_one_letter_code
_entity_poly.pdbx_strand_id
1 'polypeptide(L)'
;MVKNKKIYIISGERSGDLHASNLIQAMKATDPSIQFRGMGGYYSKEAGLDLAVDYSEVALMGFIEVVLGFRKVIKYLSLIKKDLFNYKPDVLVLVDYGGFNMKIAEFAKANHIPVHYYIPPKVWAWNQKRALKLKAFTDKVYSILPFEPDFFKKYDMEVKYVGNPLLDEIKKFKAHDFFFQKNELSYAPIIALLPGSRTQEVLAMLNKMIALVPKFPNAQFVIAGVDGLNPSLYKPAKEAGIKLVFNQTYNLLSHATAAVVSSGTATLETALFRVPQIVVYRTSPISYHIAKRLIRIPYISFVN
;
A
#
# COMPACT_ATOMS: atom_id res chain seq x y z
N MET A 1 27.93 -5.09 -28.23
CA MET A 1 26.84 -4.22 -27.74
C MET A 1 26.34 -4.76 -26.40
N VAL A 2 26.42 -4.00 -25.34
CA VAL A 2 25.84 -4.39 -24.05
C VAL A 2 24.33 -4.39 -24.24
N LYS A 3 23.70 -5.58 -24.10
CA LYS A 3 22.24 -5.70 -24.24
C LYS A 3 21.59 -4.96 -23.07
N ASN A 4 20.81 -3.91 -23.36
CA ASN A 4 20.06 -3.20 -22.33
C ASN A 4 19.14 -4.18 -21.58
N LYS A 5 19.25 -4.20 -20.25
CA LYS A 5 18.39 -5.03 -19.41
C LYS A 5 16.95 -4.55 -19.48
N LYS A 6 16.03 -5.47 -19.63
CA LYS A 6 14.59 -5.23 -19.64
C LYS A 6 13.95 -5.76 -18.38
N ILE A 7 13.30 -4.90 -17.63
CA ILE A 7 12.61 -5.27 -16.39
C ILE A 7 11.12 -4.99 -16.55
N TYR A 8 10.30 -6.00 -16.23
CA TYR A 8 8.85 -5.81 -16.17
C TYR A 8 8.43 -5.67 -14.71
N ILE A 9 7.76 -4.57 -14.35
CA ILE A 9 7.35 -4.31 -12.96
C ILE A 9 5.83 -4.27 -12.86
N ILE A 10 5.29 -4.88 -11.80
CA ILE A 10 3.84 -4.86 -11.53
C ILE A 10 3.59 -4.41 -10.10
N SER A 11 2.90 -3.28 -9.95
CA SER A 11 2.31 -2.78 -8.72
C SER A 11 0.84 -2.45 -8.96
N GLY A 12 -0.03 -2.78 -8.02
CA GLY A 12 -1.49 -2.69 -8.21
C GLY A 12 -2.21 -1.77 -7.24
N GLU A 13 -1.49 -1.06 -6.38
CA GLU A 13 -2.03 -0.13 -5.38
C GLU A 13 -1.07 1.07 -5.21
N ARG A 14 -1.59 2.19 -4.68
CA ARG A 14 -0.80 3.41 -4.48
C ARG A 14 0.49 3.19 -3.68
N SER A 15 0.43 2.42 -2.60
CA SER A 15 1.61 2.09 -1.80
C SER A 15 2.63 1.26 -2.59
N GLY A 16 2.15 0.25 -3.31
CA GLY A 16 2.99 -0.57 -4.19
C GLY A 16 3.63 0.26 -5.31
N ASP A 17 2.90 1.22 -5.88
CA ASP A 17 3.40 2.13 -6.91
C ASP A 17 4.52 3.04 -6.40
N LEU A 18 4.38 3.58 -5.19
CA LEU A 18 5.43 4.35 -4.53
C LEU A 18 6.70 3.49 -4.29
N HIS A 19 6.52 2.25 -3.81
CA HIS A 19 7.64 1.33 -3.61
C HIS A 19 8.31 0.93 -4.93
N ALA A 20 7.51 0.70 -5.98
CA ALA A 20 8.02 0.41 -7.32
C ALA A 20 8.81 1.60 -7.90
N SER A 21 8.30 2.83 -7.72
CA SER A 21 8.98 4.04 -8.20
C SER A 21 10.36 4.23 -7.55
N ASN A 22 10.46 4.03 -6.24
CA ASN A 22 11.72 4.10 -5.52
C ASN A 22 12.71 3.04 -6.00
N LEU A 23 12.23 1.83 -6.27
CA LEU A 23 13.06 0.75 -6.82
C LEU A 23 13.56 1.09 -8.22
N ILE A 24 12.70 1.64 -9.09
CA ILE A 24 13.08 2.07 -10.45
C ILE A 24 14.15 3.16 -10.38
N GLN A 25 13.96 4.18 -9.54
CA GLN A 25 14.93 5.26 -9.37
C GLN A 25 16.29 4.73 -8.90
N ALA A 26 16.30 3.86 -7.90
CA ALA A 26 17.53 3.26 -7.38
C ALA A 26 18.25 2.40 -8.44
N MET A 27 17.51 1.62 -9.23
CA MET A 27 18.08 0.84 -10.32
C MET A 27 18.63 1.72 -11.45
N LYS A 28 17.93 2.78 -11.84
CA LYS A 28 18.41 3.75 -12.85
C LYS A 28 19.63 4.53 -12.39
N ALA A 29 19.73 4.84 -11.10
CA ALA A 29 20.93 5.46 -10.53
C ALA A 29 22.17 4.55 -10.63
N THR A 30 21.97 3.23 -10.63
CA THR A 30 23.04 2.23 -10.78
C THR A 30 23.36 1.95 -12.24
N ASP A 31 22.34 1.83 -13.08
CA ASP A 31 22.46 1.57 -14.51
C ASP A 31 21.34 2.30 -15.28
N PRO A 32 21.61 3.47 -15.87
CA PRO A 32 20.63 4.25 -16.60
C PRO A 32 20.09 3.58 -17.89
N SER A 33 20.75 2.54 -18.38
CA SER A 33 20.37 1.84 -19.62
C SER A 33 19.21 0.85 -19.42
N ILE A 34 18.80 0.58 -18.17
CA ILE A 34 17.72 -0.35 -17.86
C ILE A 34 16.38 0.20 -18.38
N GLN A 35 15.67 -0.65 -19.10
CA GLN A 35 14.34 -0.36 -19.60
C GLN A 35 13.28 -0.97 -18.69
N PHE A 36 12.30 -0.18 -18.28
CA PHE A 36 11.21 -0.59 -17.40
C PHE A 36 9.88 -0.51 -18.14
N ARG A 37 9.09 -1.58 -18.08
CA ARG A 37 7.71 -1.63 -18.59
C ARG A 37 6.83 -2.38 -17.61
N GLY A 38 5.51 -2.13 -17.60
CA GLY A 38 4.58 -2.92 -16.81
C GLY A 38 3.35 -2.20 -16.32
N MET A 39 2.86 -2.61 -15.15
CA MET A 39 1.69 -2.04 -14.49
C MET A 39 2.13 -1.22 -13.28
N GLY A 40 1.67 0.00 -13.22
CA GLY A 40 1.96 0.95 -12.14
C GLY A 40 0.98 2.10 -12.16
N GLY A 41 1.35 3.22 -11.57
CA GLY A 41 0.59 4.44 -11.58
C GLY A 41 1.47 5.67 -11.77
N TYR A 42 1.01 6.78 -11.24
CA TYR A 42 1.69 8.07 -11.37
C TYR A 42 3.15 8.04 -10.94
N TYR A 43 3.45 7.49 -9.74
CA TYR A 43 4.82 7.49 -9.21
C TYR A 43 5.80 6.67 -10.05
N SER A 44 5.40 5.47 -10.44
CA SER A 44 6.23 4.60 -11.30
C SER A 44 6.44 5.21 -12.68
N LYS A 45 5.40 5.84 -13.27
CA LYS A 45 5.49 6.56 -14.54
C LYS A 45 6.51 7.70 -14.48
N GLU A 46 6.43 8.56 -13.47
CA GLU A 46 7.40 9.65 -13.25
C GLU A 46 8.83 9.12 -13.03
N ALA A 47 8.98 7.95 -12.39
CA ALA A 47 10.27 7.28 -12.26
C ALA A 47 10.79 6.67 -13.58
N GLY A 48 9.94 6.64 -14.62
CA GLY A 48 10.27 6.20 -15.99
C GLY A 48 9.89 4.76 -16.28
N LEU A 49 8.79 4.28 -15.70
CA LEU A 49 8.09 3.07 -16.15
C LEU A 49 7.29 3.37 -17.42
N ASP A 50 7.52 2.59 -18.47
CA ASP A 50 6.63 2.54 -19.63
C ASP A 50 5.36 1.77 -19.23
N LEU A 51 4.24 2.49 -19.03
CA LEU A 51 2.99 1.91 -18.55
C LEU A 51 2.29 1.10 -19.64
N ALA A 52 2.21 -0.21 -19.42
CA ALA A 52 1.31 -1.08 -20.18
C ALA A 52 -0.14 -0.98 -19.66
N VAL A 53 -0.28 -0.79 -18.34
CA VAL A 53 -1.58 -0.63 -17.65
C VAL A 53 -1.40 0.31 -16.46
N ASP A 54 -2.31 1.28 -16.31
CA ASP A 54 -2.44 2.04 -15.08
C ASP A 54 -3.30 1.26 -14.07
N TYR A 55 -2.80 1.07 -12.84
CA TYR A 55 -3.52 0.28 -11.84
C TYR A 55 -4.86 0.93 -11.45
N SER A 56 -5.03 2.23 -11.60
CA SER A 56 -6.30 2.92 -11.31
C SER A 56 -7.43 2.41 -12.20
N GLU A 57 -7.12 1.96 -13.40
CA GLU A 57 -8.08 1.32 -14.28
C GLU A 57 -8.60 -0.02 -13.74
N VAL A 58 -7.78 -0.72 -12.95
CA VAL A 58 -8.14 -1.99 -12.31
C VAL A 58 -8.84 -1.76 -10.98
N ALA A 59 -8.45 -0.72 -10.24
CA ALA A 59 -8.89 -0.42 -8.88
C ALA A 59 -10.28 0.23 -8.78
N LEU A 60 -10.90 0.68 -9.88
CA LEU A 60 -12.22 1.33 -9.91
C LEU A 60 -13.39 0.40 -9.56
N MET A 61 -13.20 -0.46 -8.55
CA MET A 61 -14.21 -1.44 -8.16
C MET A 61 -14.85 -1.11 -6.83
N GLY A 62 -16.06 -0.55 -6.88
CA GLY A 62 -17.00 -0.48 -5.76
C GLY A 62 -17.66 -1.84 -5.48
N PHE A 63 -18.28 -1.97 -4.30
CA PHE A 63 -18.83 -3.24 -3.79
C PHE A 63 -19.98 -3.84 -4.65
N ILE A 64 -20.72 -3.03 -5.39
CA ILE A 64 -21.79 -3.48 -6.31
C ILE A 64 -21.21 -4.13 -7.58
N GLU A 65 -19.94 -3.86 -7.89
CA GLU A 65 -19.25 -4.32 -9.09
C GLU A 65 -18.44 -5.61 -8.91
N VAL A 66 -18.56 -6.30 -7.76
CA VAL A 66 -17.77 -7.53 -7.49
C VAL A 66 -17.95 -8.59 -8.60
N VAL A 67 -19.14 -8.72 -9.15
CA VAL A 67 -19.40 -9.66 -10.27
C VAL A 67 -18.89 -9.12 -11.60
N LEU A 68 -19.09 -7.83 -11.89
CA LEU A 68 -18.52 -7.14 -13.05
C LEU A 68 -17.00 -6.98 -12.91
N GLY A 69 -16.54 -6.76 -11.67
CA GLY A 69 -15.15 -6.64 -11.30
C GLY A 69 -14.31 -7.88 -11.61
N PHE A 70 -14.86 -9.08 -11.44
CA PHE A 70 -14.15 -10.31 -11.78
C PHE A 70 -13.80 -10.40 -13.27
N ARG A 71 -14.73 -10.03 -14.16
CA ARG A 71 -14.46 -9.95 -15.61
C ARG A 71 -13.37 -8.93 -15.95
N LYS A 72 -13.37 -7.79 -15.27
CA LYS A 72 -12.37 -6.73 -15.43
C LYS A 72 -10.98 -7.20 -15.01
N VAL A 73 -10.86 -7.83 -13.84
CA VAL A 73 -9.60 -8.42 -13.37
C VAL A 73 -9.08 -9.47 -14.34
N ILE A 74 -9.94 -10.34 -14.88
CA ILE A 74 -9.55 -11.34 -15.89
C ILE A 74 -9.04 -10.64 -17.17
N LYS A 75 -9.74 -9.59 -17.62
CA LYS A 75 -9.31 -8.81 -18.80
C LYS A 75 -7.90 -8.25 -18.61
N TYR A 76 -7.63 -7.60 -17.46
CA TYR A 76 -6.30 -7.02 -17.21
C TYR A 76 -5.24 -8.08 -16.96
N LEU A 77 -5.57 -9.21 -16.31
CA LEU A 77 -4.67 -10.36 -16.22
C LEU A 77 -4.27 -10.86 -17.63
N SER A 78 -5.23 -10.99 -18.54
CA SER A 78 -4.96 -11.42 -19.91
C SER A 78 -4.11 -10.39 -20.68
N LEU A 79 -4.42 -9.10 -20.52
CA LEU A 79 -3.67 -8.02 -21.15
C LEU A 79 -2.21 -8.00 -20.67
N ILE A 80 -1.99 -8.04 -19.36
CA ILE A 80 -0.64 -8.05 -18.77
C ILE A 80 0.13 -9.32 -19.18
N LYS A 81 -0.50 -10.49 -19.19
CA LYS A 81 0.15 -11.73 -19.65
C LYS A 81 0.62 -11.63 -21.10
N LYS A 82 -0.24 -11.09 -21.97
CA LYS A 82 0.10 -10.89 -23.40
C LYS A 82 1.23 -9.88 -23.58
N ASP A 83 1.18 -8.76 -22.85
CA ASP A 83 2.20 -7.71 -22.90
C ASP A 83 3.55 -8.21 -22.35
N LEU A 84 3.54 -8.88 -21.22
CA LEU A 84 4.72 -9.51 -20.60
C LEU A 84 5.40 -10.51 -21.56
N PHE A 85 4.60 -11.38 -22.19
CA PHE A 85 5.10 -12.37 -23.14
C PHE A 85 5.73 -11.72 -24.38
N ASN A 86 5.13 -10.65 -24.90
CA ASN A 86 5.64 -9.94 -26.06
C ASN A 86 6.88 -9.09 -25.76
N TYR A 87 6.94 -8.48 -24.58
CA TYR A 87 8.05 -7.63 -24.14
C TYR A 87 9.34 -8.43 -23.90
N LYS A 88 9.21 -9.71 -23.49
CA LYS A 88 10.32 -10.63 -23.20
C LYS A 88 11.35 -10.00 -22.25
N PRO A 89 10.96 -9.69 -21.00
CA PRO A 89 11.88 -9.10 -20.04
C PRO A 89 12.94 -10.12 -19.59
N ASP A 90 14.07 -9.62 -19.13
CA ASP A 90 15.09 -10.42 -18.46
C ASP A 90 14.66 -10.83 -17.04
N VAL A 91 13.77 -10.05 -16.40
CA VAL A 91 13.17 -10.36 -15.10
C VAL A 91 11.81 -9.67 -14.93
N LEU A 92 10.89 -10.37 -14.29
CA LEU A 92 9.63 -9.84 -13.78
C LEU A 92 9.80 -9.49 -12.28
N VAL A 93 9.49 -8.25 -11.90
CA VAL A 93 9.46 -7.80 -10.51
C VAL A 93 8.02 -7.53 -10.10
N LEU A 94 7.55 -8.27 -9.12
CA LEU A 94 6.21 -8.13 -8.54
C LEU A 94 6.30 -7.35 -7.24
N VAL A 95 5.49 -6.31 -7.09
CA VAL A 95 5.49 -5.46 -5.90
C VAL A 95 4.13 -5.53 -5.22
N ASP A 96 4.09 -6.08 -3.99
CA ASP A 96 2.85 -6.26 -3.21
C ASP A 96 1.72 -6.93 -4.02
N TYR A 97 0.46 -6.50 -3.88
CA TYR A 97 -0.72 -6.88 -4.70
C TYR A 97 -0.92 -8.40 -4.86
N GLY A 98 -0.86 -9.13 -3.75
CA GLY A 98 -0.67 -10.58 -3.68
C GLY A 98 -1.60 -11.45 -4.51
N GLY A 99 -2.87 -11.12 -4.65
CA GLY A 99 -3.85 -11.95 -5.39
C GLY A 99 -3.59 -11.97 -6.90
N PHE A 100 -3.42 -10.81 -7.49
CA PHE A 100 -3.16 -10.60 -8.91
C PHE A 100 -1.75 -11.07 -9.29
N ASN A 101 -0.76 -10.61 -8.53
CA ASN A 101 0.64 -10.88 -8.79
C ASN A 101 0.98 -12.38 -8.77
N MET A 102 0.35 -13.17 -7.88
CA MET A 102 0.54 -14.62 -7.87
C MET A 102 0.06 -15.31 -9.15
N LYS A 103 -1.00 -14.78 -9.82
CA LYS A 103 -1.47 -15.30 -11.11
C LYS A 103 -0.51 -14.97 -12.26
N ILE A 104 0.17 -13.81 -12.16
CA ILE A 104 1.19 -13.43 -13.15
C ILE A 104 2.49 -14.20 -12.87
N ALA A 105 2.87 -14.42 -11.60
CA ALA A 105 4.03 -15.26 -11.25
C ALA A 105 3.93 -16.66 -11.83
N GLU A 106 2.76 -17.31 -11.66
CA GLU A 106 2.47 -18.64 -12.23
C GLU A 106 2.65 -18.66 -13.76
N PHE A 107 2.12 -17.66 -14.45
CA PHE A 107 2.26 -17.52 -15.90
C PHE A 107 3.71 -17.27 -16.31
N ALA A 108 4.42 -16.37 -15.63
CA ALA A 108 5.80 -16.04 -15.96
C ALA A 108 6.72 -17.26 -15.78
N LYS A 109 6.53 -18.02 -14.69
CA LYS A 109 7.28 -19.25 -14.44
C LYS A 109 7.07 -20.31 -15.51
N ALA A 110 5.80 -20.48 -15.97
CA ALA A 110 5.47 -21.38 -17.06
C ALA A 110 6.09 -20.97 -18.41
N ASN A 111 6.46 -19.69 -18.56
CA ASN A 111 7.12 -19.14 -19.76
C ASN A 111 8.63 -18.87 -19.55
N HIS A 112 9.23 -19.46 -18.51
CA HIS A 112 10.66 -19.36 -18.19
C HIS A 112 11.16 -17.93 -17.98
N ILE A 113 10.28 -17.00 -17.53
CA ILE A 113 10.65 -15.64 -17.15
C ILE A 113 11.03 -15.65 -15.68
N PRO A 114 12.24 -15.21 -15.29
CA PRO A 114 12.65 -15.10 -13.88
C PRO A 114 11.71 -14.16 -13.10
N VAL A 115 11.28 -14.60 -11.91
CA VAL A 115 10.32 -13.88 -11.07
C VAL A 115 10.96 -13.47 -9.76
N HIS A 116 11.04 -12.17 -9.51
CA HIS A 116 11.43 -11.58 -8.25
C HIS A 116 10.21 -10.96 -7.56
N TYR A 117 9.98 -11.28 -6.30
CA TYR A 117 8.87 -10.73 -5.54
C TYR A 117 9.39 -9.78 -4.45
N TYR A 118 9.07 -8.51 -4.57
CA TYR A 118 9.35 -7.48 -3.58
C TYR A 118 8.06 -7.17 -2.81
N ILE A 119 8.13 -7.22 -1.48
CA ILE A 119 6.99 -7.10 -0.57
C ILE A 119 5.98 -8.25 -0.80
N PRO A 120 6.32 -9.48 -0.38
CA PRO A 120 5.48 -10.65 -0.63
C PRO A 120 4.14 -10.54 0.09
N PRO A 121 3.11 -11.27 -0.39
CA PRO A 121 1.82 -11.30 0.28
C PRO A 121 1.96 -11.85 1.71
N LYS A 122 1.23 -11.24 2.66
CA LYS A 122 1.25 -11.56 4.09
C LYS A 122 0.60 -12.93 4.38
N VAL A 123 1.16 -13.99 3.79
CA VAL A 123 0.61 -15.35 3.89
C VAL A 123 0.65 -15.89 5.32
N TRP A 124 1.58 -15.41 6.14
CA TRP A 124 1.72 -15.75 7.55
C TRP A 124 0.49 -15.34 8.38
N ALA A 125 -0.24 -14.31 7.96
CA ALA A 125 -1.38 -13.77 8.70
C ALA A 125 -2.64 -14.64 8.62
N TRP A 126 -2.87 -15.34 7.51
CA TRP A 126 -4.18 -16.01 7.30
C TRP A 126 -4.13 -17.31 6.50
N ASN A 127 -3.25 -17.46 5.51
CA ASN A 127 -3.18 -18.67 4.67
C ASN A 127 -1.72 -19.05 4.40
N GLN A 128 -1.11 -19.65 5.41
CA GLN A 128 0.31 -20.01 5.39
C GLN A 128 0.67 -20.99 4.26
N LYS A 129 -0.25 -21.88 3.87
CA LYS A 129 -0.01 -22.82 2.75
C LYS A 129 0.25 -22.12 1.41
N ARG A 130 -0.11 -20.84 1.26
CA ARG A 130 0.24 -20.04 0.08
C ARG A 130 1.75 -19.77 -0.05
N ALA A 131 2.52 -19.96 1.01
CA ALA A 131 3.98 -19.92 0.95
C ALA A 131 4.54 -20.94 -0.04
N LEU A 132 3.92 -22.13 -0.14
CA LEU A 132 4.32 -23.16 -1.12
C LEU A 132 4.12 -22.70 -2.57
N LYS A 133 3.03 -21.95 -2.84
CA LYS A 133 2.80 -21.37 -4.17
C LYS A 133 3.81 -20.26 -4.47
N LEU A 134 4.12 -19.43 -3.46
CA LEU A 134 5.15 -18.41 -3.62
C LEU A 134 6.50 -19.05 -3.94
N LYS A 135 6.91 -20.10 -3.20
CA LYS A 135 8.09 -20.89 -3.47
C LYS A 135 8.13 -21.45 -4.90
N ALA A 136 7.01 -22.00 -5.37
CA ALA A 136 6.94 -22.63 -6.70
C ALA A 136 7.05 -21.62 -7.85
N PHE A 137 6.56 -20.40 -7.68
CA PHE A 137 6.41 -19.43 -8.77
C PHE A 137 7.37 -18.25 -8.71
N THR A 138 8.27 -18.20 -7.71
CA THR A 138 9.25 -17.11 -7.59
C THR A 138 10.67 -17.66 -7.50
N ASP A 139 11.61 -16.92 -8.05
CA ASP A 139 13.05 -17.26 -8.00
C ASP A 139 13.74 -16.53 -6.85
N LYS A 140 13.30 -15.31 -6.52
CA LYS A 140 13.78 -14.55 -5.36
C LYS A 140 12.64 -13.79 -4.71
N VAL A 141 12.68 -13.69 -3.38
CA VAL A 141 11.73 -12.93 -2.58
C VAL A 141 12.47 -11.99 -1.65
N TYR A 142 12.02 -10.74 -1.64
CA TYR A 142 12.56 -9.66 -0.83
C TYR A 142 11.49 -9.17 0.13
N SER A 143 11.68 -9.43 1.42
CA SER A 143 10.75 -9.05 2.46
C SER A 143 11.12 -7.72 3.11
N ILE A 144 10.12 -7.04 3.66
CA ILE A 144 10.27 -5.77 4.38
C ILE A 144 10.00 -5.89 5.88
N LEU A 145 9.63 -7.07 6.36
CA LEU A 145 9.39 -7.35 7.77
C LEU A 145 10.47 -8.31 8.29
N PRO A 146 11.10 -8.01 9.44
CA PRO A 146 12.29 -8.73 9.89
C PRO A 146 12.03 -10.19 10.28
N PHE A 147 10.78 -10.55 10.63
CA PHE A 147 10.41 -11.91 11.02
C PHE A 147 10.02 -12.82 9.82
N GLU A 148 9.81 -12.25 8.63
CA GLU A 148 9.38 -13.03 7.46
C GLU A 148 10.39 -14.07 7.00
N PRO A 149 11.71 -13.84 6.99
CA PRO A 149 12.68 -14.88 6.66
C PRO A 149 12.52 -16.14 7.52
N ASP A 150 12.36 -15.98 8.83
CA ASP A 150 12.20 -17.12 9.75
C ASP A 150 10.86 -17.84 9.55
N PHE A 151 9.81 -17.10 9.19
CA PHE A 151 8.54 -17.70 8.79
C PHE A 151 8.68 -18.54 7.53
N PHE A 152 9.32 -18.03 6.48
CA PHE A 152 9.45 -18.72 5.19
C PHE A 152 10.44 -19.90 5.25
N LYS A 153 11.40 -19.88 6.14
CA LYS A 153 12.30 -21.02 6.43
C LYS A 153 11.53 -22.29 6.77
N LYS A 154 10.35 -22.19 7.42
CA LYS A 154 9.46 -23.33 7.72
C LYS A 154 8.93 -24.04 6.48
N TYR A 155 9.07 -23.42 5.32
CA TYR A 155 8.66 -23.93 4.01
C TYR A 155 9.86 -24.20 3.10
N ASP A 156 11.08 -24.28 3.65
CA ASP A 156 12.35 -24.42 2.91
C ASP A 156 12.47 -23.34 1.80
N MET A 157 12.12 -22.12 2.14
CA MET A 157 12.14 -20.99 1.22
C MET A 157 13.08 -19.92 1.77
N GLU A 158 14.09 -19.56 0.97
CA GLU A 158 14.98 -18.46 1.29
C GLU A 158 14.32 -17.13 0.90
N VAL A 159 14.21 -16.22 1.87
CA VAL A 159 13.67 -14.88 1.68
C VAL A 159 14.66 -13.87 2.24
N LYS A 160 15.03 -12.89 1.43
CA LYS A 160 15.98 -11.85 1.83
C LYS A 160 15.23 -10.67 2.47
N TYR A 161 15.54 -10.41 3.74
CA TYR A 161 15.08 -9.16 4.37
C TYR A 161 15.91 -7.99 3.84
N VAL A 162 15.23 -6.97 3.29
CA VAL A 162 15.86 -5.79 2.64
C VAL A 162 15.58 -4.48 3.35
N GLY A 163 14.94 -4.54 4.51
CA GLY A 163 14.48 -3.35 5.22
C GLY A 163 13.12 -2.87 4.74
N ASN A 164 12.53 -1.95 5.48
CA ASN A 164 11.22 -1.38 5.15
C ASN A 164 11.40 -0.04 4.42
N PRO A 165 10.89 0.10 3.19
CA PRO A 165 11.05 1.33 2.38
C PRO A 165 10.42 2.56 3.03
N LEU A 166 9.44 2.41 3.93
CA LEU A 166 8.88 3.54 4.68
C LEU A 166 9.94 4.24 5.55
N LEU A 167 10.95 3.51 6.03
CA LEU A 167 12.04 4.11 6.79
C LEU A 167 12.85 5.12 5.96
N ASP A 168 13.08 4.79 4.69
CA ASP A 168 13.81 5.68 3.78
C ASP A 168 12.97 6.91 3.40
N GLU A 169 11.66 6.72 3.20
CA GLU A 169 10.72 7.82 2.93
C GLU A 169 10.65 8.80 4.12
N ILE A 170 10.52 8.26 5.34
CA ILE A 170 10.44 9.10 6.54
C ILE A 170 11.77 9.80 6.83
N LYS A 171 12.92 9.14 6.59
CA LYS A 171 14.23 9.78 6.73
C LYS A 171 14.46 10.95 5.76
N LYS A 172 13.92 10.88 4.55
CA LYS A 172 13.99 11.93 3.55
C LYS A 172 12.98 13.05 3.81
N PHE A 173 11.92 12.76 4.57
CA PHE A 173 10.87 13.72 4.83
C PHE A 173 11.37 14.88 5.68
N LYS A 174 11.00 16.09 5.27
CA LYS A 174 11.20 17.33 6.02
C LYS A 174 9.85 17.95 6.28
N ALA A 175 9.54 18.22 7.55
CA ALA A 175 8.31 18.89 7.93
C ALA A 175 8.26 20.30 7.29
N HIS A 176 7.06 20.71 6.89
CA HIS A 176 6.85 22.00 6.27
C HIS A 176 6.71 23.07 7.35
N ASP A 177 7.60 24.07 7.37
CA ASP A 177 7.67 25.11 8.42
C ASP A 177 6.36 25.89 8.58
N PHE A 178 5.59 26.07 7.52
CA PHE A 178 4.32 26.81 7.49
C PHE A 178 3.09 25.91 7.54
N PHE A 179 3.19 24.67 8.08
CA PHE A 179 2.09 23.72 8.10
C PHE A 179 0.85 24.26 8.82
N PHE A 180 1.02 24.89 9.99
CA PHE A 180 -0.06 25.46 10.78
C PHE A 180 -0.77 26.61 10.05
N GLN A 181 -0.01 27.56 9.53
CA GLN A 181 -0.56 28.74 8.85
C GLN A 181 -1.28 28.32 7.56
N LYS A 182 -0.67 27.48 6.72
CA LYS A 182 -1.21 27.02 5.45
C LYS A 182 -2.55 26.28 5.60
N ASN A 183 -2.72 25.58 6.71
CA ASN A 183 -3.92 24.79 6.99
C ASN A 183 -4.84 25.47 8.01
N GLU A 184 -4.56 26.74 8.38
CA GLU A 184 -5.34 27.53 9.34
C GLU A 184 -5.55 26.77 10.67
N LEU A 185 -4.48 26.16 11.18
CA LEU A 185 -4.47 25.40 12.42
C LEU A 185 -4.06 26.30 13.59
N SER A 186 -4.66 26.06 14.76
CA SER A 186 -4.20 26.66 16.03
C SER A 186 -2.99 25.95 16.57
N TYR A 187 -2.36 26.49 17.63
CA TYR A 187 -1.28 25.81 18.35
C TYR A 187 -1.78 24.85 19.44
N ALA A 188 -3.08 24.54 19.48
CA ALA A 188 -3.62 23.50 20.35
C ALA A 188 -3.08 22.10 19.97
N PRO A 189 -3.02 21.16 20.92
CA PRO A 189 -2.60 19.80 20.64
C PRO A 189 -3.40 19.17 19.51
N ILE A 190 -2.72 18.58 18.51
CA ILE A 190 -3.36 17.96 17.35
C ILE A 190 -3.64 16.48 17.64
N ILE A 191 -4.90 16.08 17.45
CA ILE A 191 -5.30 14.69 17.32
C ILE A 191 -5.52 14.39 15.82
N ALA A 192 -4.60 13.63 15.26
CA ALA A 192 -4.67 13.25 13.85
C ALA A 192 -5.69 12.13 13.63
N LEU A 193 -6.57 12.31 12.66
CA LEU A 193 -7.55 11.31 12.24
C LEU A 193 -7.18 10.75 10.87
N LEU A 194 -6.89 9.45 10.81
CA LEU A 194 -6.56 8.73 9.58
C LEU A 194 -7.65 7.69 9.29
N PRO A 195 -8.77 8.07 8.66
CA PRO A 195 -9.95 7.20 8.51
C PRO A 195 -9.77 6.07 7.52
N GLY A 196 -8.70 6.06 6.74
CA GLY A 196 -8.37 5.05 5.74
C GLY A 196 -8.13 5.64 4.36
N SER A 197 -7.70 4.78 3.44
CA SER A 197 -7.34 5.16 2.06
C SER A 197 -8.38 4.77 1.02
N ARG A 198 -9.44 4.08 1.41
CA ARG A 198 -10.52 3.63 0.53
C ARG A 198 -11.86 4.21 0.94
N THR A 199 -12.75 4.46 -0.02
CA THR A 199 -14.12 5.00 0.22
C THR A 199 -14.84 4.26 1.35
N GLN A 200 -14.78 2.93 1.36
CA GLN A 200 -15.46 2.10 2.37
C GLN A 200 -14.88 2.27 3.77
N GLU A 201 -13.57 2.43 3.88
CA GLU A 201 -12.88 2.67 5.15
C GLU A 201 -13.31 4.02 5.72
N VAL A 202 -13.27 5.07 4.89
CA VAL A 202 -13.67 6.43 5.28
C VAL A 202 -15.14 6.44 5.73
N LEU A 203 -16.05 5.86 4.95
CA LEU A 203 -17.47 5.76 5.31
C LEU A 203 -17.71 5.01 6.63
N ALA A 204 -16.94 3.95 6.88
CA ALA A 204 -17.09 3.14 8.09
C ALA A 204 -16.57 3.82 9.35
N MET A 205 -15.52 4.67 9.22
CA MET A 205 -14.77 5.16 10.37
C MET A 205 -14.98 6.65 10.65
N LEU A 206 -15.20 7.49 9.63
CA LEU A 206 -15.19 8.94 9.76
C LEU A 206 -16.15 9.46 10.85
N ASN A 207 -17.42 9.07 10.81
CA ASN A 207 -18.42 9.52 11.80
C ASN A 207 -18.08 9.09 13.22
N LYS A 208 -17.41 7.95 13.40
CA LYS A 208 -16.96 7.48 14.72
C LYS A 208 -15.80 8.30 15.25
N MET A 209 -14.90 8.71 14.36
CA MET A 209 -13.79 9.59 14.70
C MET A 209 -14.29 11.00 15.03
N ILE A 210 -15.25 11.54 14.27
CA ILE A 210 -15.90 12.84 14.54
C ILE A 210 -16.55 12.86 15.93
N ALA A 211 -17.17 11.76 16.35
CA ALA A 211 -17.81 11.67 17.67
C ALA A 211 -16.84 11.81 18.87
N LEU A 212 -15.51 11.78 18.62
CA LEU A 212 -14.51 12.04 19.66
C LEU A 212 -14.31 13.53 19.93
N VAL A 213 -14.60 14.42 18.97
CA VAL A 213 -14.32 15.86 19.05
C VAL A 213 -14.86 16.50 20.34
N PRO A 214 -16.14 16.34 20.72
CA PRO A 214 -16.67 16.97 21.91
C PRO A 214 -16.06 16.43 23.22
N LYS A 215 -15.36 15.30 23.19
CA LYS A 215 -14.71 14.71 24.36
C LYS A 215 -13.34 15.31 24.68
N PHE A 216 -12.77 16.07 23.75
CA PHE A 216 -11.44 16.67 23.87
C PHE A 216 -11.46 18.14 23.47
N PRO A 217 -12.14 19.01 24.25
CA PRO A 217 -12.37 20.41 23.89
C PRO A 217 -11.09 21.26 23.80
N ASN A 218 -10.00 20.81 24.42
CA ASN A 218 -8.72 21.51 24.41
C ASN A 218 -7.77 21.01 23.29
N ALA A 219 -8.22 20.10 22.43
CA ALA A 219 -7.47 19.61 21.29
C ALA A 219 -8.13 20.01 19.98
N GLN A 220 -7.34 20.17 18.94
CA GLN A 220 -7.86 20.29 17.58
C GLN A 220 -7.73 18.95 16.85
N PHE A 221 -8.77 18.63 16.09
CA PHE A 221 -8.79 17.43 15.27
C PHE A 221 -8.49 17.79 13.83
N VAL A 222 -7.59 17.02 13.21
CA VAL A 222 -7.21 17.23 11.81
C VAL A 222 -7.27 15.89 11.07
N ILE A 223 -7.98 15.85 9.95
CA ILE A 223 -8.13 14.64 9.13
C ILE A 223 -7.08 14.63 8.02
N ALA A 224 -6.37 13.52 7.88
CA ALA A 224 -5.61 13.19 6.68
C ALA A 224 -6.59 12.70 5.61
N GLY A 225 -6.99 13.59 4.70
CA GLY A 225 -7.80 13.27 3.54
C GLY A 225 -6.99 12.61 2.44
N VAL A 226 -7.62 11.75 1.65
CA VAL A 226 -7.02 11.09 0.48
C VAL A 226 -7.47 11.80 -0.79
N ASP A 227 -6.50 12.32 -1.52
CA ASP A 227 -6.74 12.91 -2.83
C ASP A 227 -7.17 11.80 -3.82
N GLY A 228 -8.14 12.11 -4.68
CA GLY A 228 -8.73 11.13 -5.59
C GLY A 228 -9.97 10.39 -5.03
N LEU A 229 -10.29 10.50 -3.73
CA LEU A 229 -11.60 10.11 -3.21
C LEU A 229 -12.61 11.26 -3.41
N ASN A 230 -13.90 10.89 -3.54
CA ASN A 230 -14.96 11.89 -3.67
C ASN A 230 -14.96 12.83 -2.45
N PRO A 231 -14.78 14.14 -2.64
CA PRO A 231 -14.74 15.12 -1.54
C PRO A 231 -15.99 15.13 -0.66
N SER A 232 -17.15 14.69 -1.17
CA SER A 232 -18.39 14.59 -0.41
C SER A 232 -18.31 13.61 0.77
N LEU A 233 -17.39 12.65 0.73
CA LEU A 233 -17.13 11.73 1.83
C LEU A 233 -16.75 12.45 3.12
N TYR A 234 -16.08 13.59 3.00
CA TYR A 234 -15.59 14.38 4.14
C TYR A 234 -16.56 15.50 4.56
N LYS A 235 -17.75 15.59 3.93
CA LYS A 235 -18.77 16.60 4.29
C LYS A 235 -19.12 16.58 5.79
N PRO A 236 -19.35 15.42 6.45
CA PRO A 236 -19.64 15.41 7.89
C PRO A 236 -18.53 16.02 8.76
N ALA A 237 -17.27 15.86 8.35
CA ALA A 237 -16.13 16.43 9.05
C ALA A 237 -16.08 17.97 8.91
N LYS A 238 -16.35 18.48 7.69
CA LYS A 238 -16.44 19.92 7.45
C LYS A 238 -17.57 20.57 8.23
N GLU A 239 -18.73 19.93 8.28
CA GLU A 239 -19.89 20.39 9.08
C GLU A 239 -19.60 20.39 10.59
N ALA A 240 -18.75 19.49 11.06
CA ALA A 240 -18.27 19.44 12.44
C ALA A 240 -17.09 20.40 12.71
N GLY A 241 -16.71 21.26 11.76
CA GLY A 241 -15.60 22.21 11.89
C GLY A 241 -14.21 21.59 11.93
N ILE A 242 -14.06 20.32 11.52
CA ILE A 242 -12.77 19.62 11.52
C ILE A 242 -11.98 19.99 10.27
N LYS A 243 -10.72 20.37 10.45
CA LYS A 243 -9.82 20.69 9.34
C LYS A 243 -9.40 19.41 8.60
N LEU A 244 -9.27 19.52 7.28
CA LEU A 244 -8.78 18.45 6.39
C LEU A 244 -7.50 18.89 5.72
N VAL A 245 -6.53 17.99 5.68
CA VAL A 245 -5.29 18.17 4.92
C VAL A 245 -5.16 17.04 3.91
N PHE A 246 -4.82 17.38 2.67
CA PHE A 246 -4.63 16.43 1.57
C PHE A 246 -3.15 16.36 1.19
N ASN A 247 -2.65 15.16 0.91
CA ASN A 247 -1.24 14.89 0.57
C ASN A 247 -0.23 15.41 1.60
N GLN A 248 -0.66 15.59 2.86
CA GLN A 248 0.15 16.13 3.95
C GLN A 248 0.16 15.22 5.19
N THR A 249 -0.06 13.91 5.02
CA THR A 249 -0.12 12.96 6.14
C THR A 249 1.13 13.01 7.00
N TYR A 250 2.31 13.07 6.40
CA TYR A 250 3.57 13.13 7.14
C TYR A 250 3.75 14.47 7.88
N ASN A 251 3.34 15.59 7.26
CA ASN A 251 3.31 16.88 7.97
C ASN A 251 2.34 16.84 9.15
N LEU A 252 1.15 16.25 8.98
CA LEU A 252 0.21 16.10 10.07
C LEU A 252 0.78 15.24 11.20
N LEU A 253 1.37 14.10 10.87
CA LEU A 253 1.96 13.19 11.87
C LEU A 253 3.17 13.81 12.58
N SER A 254 3.97 14.61 11.90
CA SER A 254 5.13 15.30 12.53
C SER A 254 4.71 16.33 13.59
N HIS A 255 3.47 16.80 13.57
CA HIS A 255 2.93 17.76 14.52
C HIS A 255 1.83 17.18 15.43
N ALA A 256 1.44 15.92 15.23
CA ALA A 256 0.38 15.29 16.01
C ALA A 256 0.84 14.89 17.41
N THR A 257 0.02 15.19 18.42
CA THR A 257 0.19 14.73 19.79
C THR A 257 -0.30 13.29 19.96
N ALA A 258 -1.36 12.92 19.25
CA ALA A 258 -1.92 11.58 19.22
C ALA A 258 -2.64 11.33 17.87
N ALA A 259 -2.94 10.07 17.57
CA ALA A 259 -3.65 9.71 16.36
C ALA A 259 -4.72 8.63 16.59
N VAL A 260 -5.81 8.71 15.81
CA VAL A 260 -6.78 7.62 15.64
C VAL A 260 -6.65 7.12 14.20
N VAL A 261 -6.22 5.89 14.04
CA VAL A 261 -5.76 5.37 12.74
C VAL A 261 -6.53 4.13 12.35
N SER A 262 -7.10 4.12 11.14
CA SER A 262 -7.66 2.90 10.55
C SER A 262 -6.54 1.89 10.29
N SER A 263 -6.80 0.62 10.61
CA SER A 263 -5.80 -0.45 10.44
C SER A 263 -5.32 -0.54 8.99
N GLY A 264 -4.02 -0.45 8.77
CA GLY A 264 -3.36 -0.47 7.46
C GLY A 264 -1.92 0.00 7.57
N THR A 265 -1.31 0.37 6.44
CA THR A 265 0.06 0.90 6.37
C THR A 265 0.23 2.17 7.20
N ALA A 266 -0.81 2.99 7.30
CA ALA A 266 -0.81 4.22 8.09
C ALA A 266 -0.48 4.00 9.58
N THR A 267 -0.78 2.83 10.14
CA THR A 267 -0.41 2.52 11.53
C THR A 267 1.10 2.41 11.72
N LEU A 268 1.80 1.85 10.74
CA LEU A 268 3.26 1.77 10.76
C LEU A 268 3.89 3.16 10.53
N GLU A 269 3.35 3.93 9.59
CA GLU A 269 3.79 5.32 9.37
C GLU A 269 3.64 6.14 10.65
N THR A 270 2.48 6.09 11.31
CA THR A 270 2.22 6.78 12.58
C THR A 270 3.21 6.37 13.68
N ALA A 271 3.50 5.06 13.80
CA ALA A 271 4.48 4.56 14.77
C ALA A 271 5.91 5.05 14.46
N LEU A 272 6.29 5.12 13.20
CA LEU A 272 7.61 5.61 12.77
C LEU A 272 7.78 7.12 13.03
N PHE A 273 6.68 7.89 13.00
CA PHE A 273 6.65 9.28 13.48
C PHE A 273 6.61 9.38 15.02
N ARG A 274 6.60 8.24 15.75
CA ARG A 274 6.53 8.17 17.22
C ARG A 274 5.28 8.82 17.80
N VAL A 275 4.19 8.84 17.06
CA VAL A 275 2.91 9.38 17.50
C VAL A 275 2.14 8.29 18.25
N PRO A 276 1.75 8.50 19.51
CA PRO A 276 0.84 7.61 20.22
C PRO A 276 -0.45 7.43 19.42
N GLN A 277 -0.91 6.18 19.25
CA GLN A 277 -2.04 5.92 18.38
C GLN A 277 -3.03 4.91 18.95
N ILE A 278 -4.31 5.11 18.61
CA ILE A 278 -5.34 4.10 18.76
C ILE A 278 -5.66 3.56 17.37
N VAL A 279 -5.47 2.26 17.20
CA VAL A 279 -5.81 1.58 15.96
C VAL A 279 -7.27 1.14 15.99
N VAL A 280 -8.01 1.53 14.97
CA VAL A 280 -9.42 1.21 14.82
C VAL A 280 -9.66 0.46 13.51
N TYR A 281 -10.61 -0.47 13.55
CA TYR A 281 -10.99 -1.23 12.37
C TYR A 281 -12.48 -1.57 12.40
N ARG A 282 -13.13 -1.44 11.28
CA ARG A 282 -14.52 -1.86 11.11
C ARG A 282 -14.72 -2.54 9.77
N THR A 283 -15.38 -3.68 9.82
CA THR A 283 -15.82 -4.42 8.63
C THR A 283 -17.27 -4.90 8.83
N SER A 284 -17.85 -5.50 7.80
CA SER A 284 -19.19 -6.07 7.93
C SER A 284 -19.20 -7.23 8.94
N PRO A 285 -20.30 -7.50 9.64
CA PRO A 285 -20.40 -8.62 10.58
C PRO A 285 -20.00 -9.96 9.94
N ILE A 286 -20.44 -10.21 8.69
CA ILE A 286 -20.10 -11.41 7.94
C ILE A 286 -18.60 -11.51 7.72
N SER A 287 -17.98 -10.43 7.21
CA SER A 287 -16.53 -10.38 7.00
C SER A 287 -15.75 -10.53 8.31
N TYR A 288 -16.25 -9.97 9.43
CA TYR A 288 -15.65 -10.13 10.74
C TYR A 288 -15.63 -11.59 11.18
N HIS A 289 -16.75 -12.29 11.10
CA HIS A 289 -16.84 -13.71 11.49
C HIS A 289 -15.98 -14.61 10.62
N ILE A 290 -15.90 -14.35 9.32
CA ILE A 290 -15.01 -15.07 8.40
C ILE A 290 -13.54 -14.78 8.77
N ALA A 291 -13.18 -13.51 8.92
CA ALA A 291 -11.82 -13.09 9.25
C ALA A 291 -11.36 -13.68 10.59
N LYS A 292 -12.21 -13.62 11.64
CA LYS A 292 -11.93 -14.19 12.96
C LYS A 292 -11.59 -15.69 12.93
N ARG A 293 -12.17 -16.45 11.99
CA ARG A 293 -11.87 -17.88 11.81
C ARG A 293 -10.62 -18.16 10.99
N LEU A 294 -10.26 -17.24 10.09
CA LEU A 294 -9.14 -17.42 9.15
C LEU A 294 -7.84 -16.78 9.62
N ILE A 295 -7.93 -15.68 10.36
CA ILE A 295 -6.76 -14.93 10.84
C ILE A 295 -6.15 -15.67 12.02
N ARG A 296 -4.83 -15.90 11.93
CA ARG A 296 -4.04 -16.64 12.95
C ARG A 296 -3.14 -15.75 13.79
N ILE A 297 -3.28 -14.44 13.66
CA ILE A 297 -2.53 -13.45 14.43
C ILE A 297 -3.45 -12.80 15.46
N PRO A 298 -2.94 -12.46 16.65
CA PRO A 298 -3.76 -11.91 17.73
C PRO A 298 -4.28 -10.50 17.42
N TYR A 299 -3.59 -9.76 16.54
CA TYR A 299 -3.91 -8.37 16.23
C TYR A 299 -3.96 -8.14 14.73
N ILE A 300 -4.83 -7.23 14.27
CA ILE A 300 -5.01 -6.89 12.86
C ILE A 300 -3.97 -5.84 12.39
N SER A 301 -3.35 -5.14 13.34
CA SER A 301 -2.36 -4.10 13.06
C SER A 301 -0.93 -4.58 13.30
N PHE A 302 0.04 -3.97 12.59
CA PHE A 302 1.47 -4.23 12.78
C PHE A 302 2.06 -3.65 14.07
N VAL A 303 1.34 -2.75 14.73
CA VAL A 303 1.85 -1.96 15.88
C VAL A 303 1.21 -2.36 17.21
N ASN A 304 0.56 -3.50 17.26
CA ASN A 304 -0.02 -4.04 18.51
C ASN A 304 0.79 -5.22 19.01
#